data_e05802775985468ce92dfb1b7cda2071
#
_entry.id   e05802775985468ce92dfb1b7cda2071
#
_cell.length_a   1.000
_cell.length_b   1.000
_cell.length_c   1.000
_cell.angle_alpha   90.00
_cell.angle_beta   90.00
_cell.angle_gamma   90.00
#
_symmetry.space_group_name_H-M   'P 1'
#
loop_
_entity.id
_entity.type
_entity.pdbx_description
1 polymer ?
#
loop_
_entity_poly.entity_id
_entity_poly.type
_entity_poly.pdbx_seq_one_letter_code
_entity_poly.pdbx_strand_id
1 'polypeptide(L)'
;MPPIRGGGPRNVYTLNELINKGKRKSQIISPYRNHRVALPADENAFKFPGKLMSAINEKLSRFDRVSYFNFPMFYLKNYIFNPFSIKEFRDTECYISTAWQTVYLGKTISKIQNKPLLYFVQAYETSFGTNKIYKKLADDTYKLKLPMFTQSRWLKEFFKEKFSVDVEWIGLGLDHSKFFQNGLNKNKQVFTIARPEFDKGFDIFVEAMNIIWNRRKDLKILIAGSRDALIKHDMRFKYEFLDWIKDDYTLAKLYSESIFVNTGRSEAIPMPPIEAMACGSSVVISNIPGAKEDAKNNENCLVCNVDDPVDFAEKIENLLDAPDLRENLSEKAMKTSMNYDWKFVLQRFFSFIDKIEL
;
A
#
# COMPACT_ATOMS: atom_id res chain seq x y z
N MET A 1 -1.54 16.18 9.78
CA MET A 1 -2.42 15.56 8.79
C MET A 1 -2.81 14.19 9.30
N PRO A 2 -4.05 13.72 9.17
CA PRO A 2 -4.34 12.33 9.45
C PRO A 2 -3.53 11.46 8.46
N PRO A 3 -2.93 10.36 8.91
CA PRO A 3 -2.14 9.51 8.05
C PRO A 3 -3.00 8.96 6.92
N ILE A 4 -2.51 9.05 5.68
CA ILE A 4 -3.17 8.46 4.53
C ILE A 4 -3.15 6.95 4.74
N ARG A 5 -4.33 6.38 4.99
CA ARG A 5 -4.48 4.95 5.25
C ARG A 5 -4.28 4.18 3.93
N GLY A 6 -3.20 3.41 3.86
CA GLY A 6 -2.88 2.55 2.72
C GLY A 6 -1.57 2.93 2.03
N GLY A 7 -0.74 1.91 1.73
CA GLY A 7 0.57 2.11 1.12
C GLY A 7 0.50 2.76 -0.26
N GLY A 8 -0.43 2.33 -1.12
CA GLY A 8 -0.55 2.84 -2.48
C GLY A 8 -0.83 4.34 -2.55
N PRO A 9 -1.90 4.86 -1.93
CA PRO A 9 -2.16 6.31 -1.90
C PRO A 9 -1.00 7.11 -1.29
N ARG A 10 -0.40 6.64 -0.18
CA ARG A 10 0.73 7.33 0.47
C ARG A 10 1.90 7.49 -0.49
N ASN A 11 2.22 6.45 -1.25
CA ASN A 11 3.30 6.50 -2.24
C ASN A 11 3.04 7.53 -3.35
N VAL A 12 1.82 7.60 -3.87
CA VAL A 12 1.43 8.60 -4.88
C VAL A 12 1.60 10.01 -4.33
N TYR A 13 1.16 10.26 -3.08
CA TYR A 13 1.29 11.58 -2.46
C TYR A 13 2.74 11.94 -2.20
N THR A 14 3.54 11.02 -1.66
CA THR A 14 4.95 11.28 -1.40
C THR A 14 5.71 11.53 -2.70
N LEU A 15 5.44 10.75 -3.76
CA LEU A 15 6.03 10.97 -5.08
C LEU A 15 5.67 12.38 -5.62
N ASN A 16 4.39 12.76 -5.55
CA ASN A 16 3.93 14.09 -5.96
C ASN A 16 4.62 15.20 -5.15
N GLU A 17 4.71 15.07 -3.84
CA GLU A 17 5.39 16.04 -2.97
C GLU A 17 6.87 16.20 -3.35
N LEU A 18 7.56 15.08 -3.57
CA LEU A 18 8.99 15.08 -3.93
C LEU A 18 9.24 15.64 -5.33
N ILE A 19 8.37 15.36 -6.32
CA ILE A 19 8.43 15.98 -7.64
C ILE A 19 8.31 17.50 -7.50
N ASN A 20 7.37 17.98 -6.68
CA ASN A 20 7.12 19.40 -6.47
C ASN A 20 8.25 20.14 -5.72
N LYS A 21 9.08 19.44 -4.95
CA LYS A 21 10.32 19.99 -4.37
C LYS A 21 11.42 20.20 -5.42
N GLY A 22 11.32 19.52 -6.57
CA GLY A 22 12.29 19.63 -7.68
C GLY A 22 11.91 20.71 -8.71
N LYS A 23 12.56 20.61 -9.87
CA LYS A 23 12.33 21.52 -11.00
C LYS A 23 11.00 21.27 -11.73
N ARG A 24 10.54 20.00 -11.77
CA ARG A 24 9.26 19.62 -12.36
C ARG A 24 8.14 19.82 -11.36
N LYS A 25 6.93 19.98 -11.86
CA LYS A 25 5.72 20.13 -11.03
C LYS A 25 4.73 19.04 -11.35
N SER A 26 4.02 18.58 -10.34
CA SER A 26 2.98 17.58 -10.48
C SER A 26 1.77 17.95 -9.62
N GLN A 27 0.60 17.50 -10.06
CA GLN A 27 -0.66 17.70 -9.35
C GLN A 27 -1.44 16.39 -9.32
N ILE A 28 -2.00 16.07 -8.17
CA ILE A 28 -2.89 14.92 -8.05
C ILE A 28 -4.32 15.38 -8.31
N ILE A 29 -4.97 14.76 -9.30
CA ILE A 29 -6.37 14.98 -9.59
C ILE A 29 -7.12 13.69 -9.23
N SER A 30 -7.99 13.75 -8.24
CA SER A 30 -8.85 12.63 -7.88
C SER A 30 -10.26 12.86 -8.38
N PRO A 31 -10.84 11.95 -9.17
CA PRO A 31 -12.24 12.04 -9.59
C PRO A 31 -13.21 11.84 -8.40
N TYR A 32 -12.69 11.51 -7.23
CA TYR A 32 -13.45 11.21 -6.02
C TYR A 32 -12.98 12.02 -4.82
N ARG A 33 -13.88 12.74 -4.19
CA ARG A 33 -13.73 13.17 -2.81
C ARG A 33 -14.18 12.02 -1.91
N ASN A 34 -13.27 11.10 -1.61
CA ASN A 34 -13.56 10.05 -0.63
C ASN A 34 -13.32 10.64 0.77
N HIS A 35 -14.40 10.84 1.55
CA HIS A 35 -14.32 11.31 2.93
C HIS A 35 -13.50 10.38 3.87
N ARG A 36 -13.12 9.19 3.41
CA ARG A 36 -12.27 8.24 4.13
C ARG A 36 -10.78 8.42 3.88
N VAL A 37 -10.41 9.17 2.86
CA VAL A 37 -9.02 9.56 2.57
C VAL A 37 -8.94 11.06 2.81
N ALA A 38 -8.37 11.46 3.93
CA ALA A 38 -8.04 12.85 4.16
C ALA A 38 -6.91 13.21 3.16
N LEU A 39 -7.32 13.84 2.06
CA LEU A 39 -6.39 14.48 1.16
C LEU A 39 -5.76 15.66 1.90
N PRO A 40 -4.44 15.93 1.74
CA PRO A 40 -3.89 17.19 2.15
C PRO A 40 -4.75 18.29 1.52
N ALA A 41 -5.22 19.21 2.34
CA ALA A 41 -5.95 20.36 1.89
C ALA A 41 -4.99 21.34 1.19
N ASP A 42 -4.54 21.01 0.02
CA ASP A 42 -4.14 22.01 -0.95
C ASP A 42 -5.46 22.51 -1.57
N GLU A 43 -5.94 23.64 -1.06
CA GLU A 43 -7.24 24.20 -1.45
C GLU A 43 -7.37 24.47 -2.95
N ASN A 44 -6.27 24.42 -3.69
CA ASN A 44 -6.20 24.55 -5.14
C ASN A 44 -6.36 23.24 -5.91
N ALA A 45 -6.31 22.06 -5.26
CA ALA A 45 -6.39 20.79 -5.95
C ALA A 45 -7.80 20.40 -6.43
N PHE A 46 -8.87 21.03 -5.90
CA PHE A 46 -10.25 20.70 -6.25
C PHE A 46 -11.21 21.89 -6.15
N LYS A 47 -11.59 22.46 -7.28
CA LYS A 47 -12.85 23.19 -7.40
C LYS A 47 -13.92 22.30 -8.03
N PHE A 48 -14.79 21.74 -7.20
CA PHE A 48 -16.01 21.11 -7.69
C PHE A 48 -17.07 22.19 -8.06
N PRO A 49 -17.80 22.03 -9.16
CA PRO A 49 -18.88 22.92 -9.48
C PRO A 49 -20.06 22.70 -8.53
N GLY A 50 -20.32 23.70 -7.67
CA GLY A 50 -21.61 23.99 -7.03
C GLY A 50 -22.04 23.08 -5.87
N LYS A 51 -22.69 23.71 -4.87
CA LYS A 51 -23.30 23.09 -3.68
C LYS A 51 -24.28 21.95 -4.00
N LEU A 52 -24.97 22.01 -5.15
CA LEU A 52 -25.93 20.99 -5.60
C LEU A 52 -25.26 19.64 -5.90
N MET A 53 -24.11 19.63 -6.55
CA MET A 53 -23.36 18.40 -6.85
C MET A 53 -22.73 17.78 -5.60
N SER A 54 -22.34 18.60 -4.62
CA SER A 54 -21.88 18.12 -3.32
C SER A 54 -22.98 17.34 -2.58
N ALA A 55 -24.22 17.87 -2.57
CA ALA A 55 -25.37 17.25 -1.92
C ALA A 55 -25.83 15.96 -2.62
N ILE A 56 -25.79 15.92 -3.95
CA ILE A 56 -26.08 14.70 -4.74
C ILE A 56 -25.00 13.63 -4.48
N ASN A 57 -23.73 14.01 -4.41
CA ASN A 57 -22.63 13.12 -4.09
C ASN A 57 -22.72 12.57 -2.66
N GLU A 58 -23.13 13.37 -1.69
CA GLU A 58 -23.35 12.94 -0.31
C GLU A 58 -24.49 11.93 -0.19
N LYS A 59 -25.61 12.15 -0.88
CA LYS A 59 -26.73 11.19 -0.94
C LYS A 59 -26.35 9.88 -1.63
N LEU A 60 -25.60 9.94 -2.74
CA LEU A 60 -25.16 8.75 -3.47
C LEU A 60 -24.07 7.97 -2.71
N SER A 61 -23.22 8.62 -1.91
CA SER A 61 -22.21 7.94 -1.09
C SER A 61 -22.81 7.11 0.04
N ARG A 62 -24.05 7.40 0.46
CA ARG A 62 -24.79 6.53 1.41
C ARG A 62 -25.23 5.21 0.79
N PHE A 63 -25.35 5.13 -0.54
CA PHE A 63 -25.62 3.89 -1.28
C PHE A 63 -24.37 3.07 -1.56
N ASP A 64 -23.17 3.61 -1.39
CA ASP A 64 -21.88 2.90 -1.58
C ASP A 64 -21.60 1.84 -0.50
N ARG A 65 -22.46 1.66 0.49
CA ARG A 65 -22.36 0.55 1.45
C ARG A 65 -22.80 -0.80 0.87
N VAL A 66 -23.45 -0.79 -0.28
CA VAL A 66 -23.98 -2.01 -0.91
C VAL A 66 -23.50 -2.05 -2.35
N SER A 67 -22.50 -2.88 -2.56
CA SER A 67 -22.11 -3.45 -3.85
C SER A 67 -21.35 -2.56 -4.86
N TYR A 68 -20.32 -3.14 -5.38
CA TYR A 68 -19.58 -2.91 -6.62
C TYR A 68 -20.45 -2.80 -7.91
N PHE A 69 -21.75 -2.59 -7.75
CA PHE A 69 -22.74 -2.47 -8.82
C PHE A 69 -22.74 -1.10 -9.52
N ASN A 70 -22.04 -0.11 -8.97
CA ASN A 70 -22.13 1.28 -9.46
C ASN A 70 -21.07 1.66 -10.51
N PHE A 71 -20.38 0.69 -11.09
CA PHE A 71 -19.37 0.97 -12.11
C PHE A 71 -19.89 1.73 -13.33
N PRO A 72 -21.05 1.36 -13.97
CA PRO A 72 -21.64 2.16 -15.03
C PRO A 72 -22.05 3.56 -14.59
N MET A 73 -22.60 3.69 -13.39
CA MET A 73 -22.97 4.98 -12.78
C MET A 73 -21.74 5.84 -12.45
N PHE A 74 -20.63 5.21 -12.01
CA PHE A 74 -19.36 5.89 -11.79
C PHE A 74 -18.82 6.50 -13.09
N TYR A 75 -18.84 5.73 -14.17
CA TYR A 75 -18.43 6.18 -15.50
C TYR A 75 -19.36 7.27 -16.03
N LEU A 76 -20.67 7.06 -15.97
CA LEU A 76 -21.68 8.03 -16.39
C LEU A 76 -21.53 9.35 -15.62
N LYS A 77 -21.36 9.26 -14.30
CA LYS A 77 -21.19 10.40 -13.40
C LYS A 77 -19.93 11.22 -13.70
N ASN A 78 -18.79 10.55 -13.93
CA ASN A 78 -17.54 11.23 -14.25
C ASN A 78 -17.46 11.72 -15.71
N TYR A 79 -18.11 11.04 -16.64
CA TYR A 79 -18.12 11.39 -18.04
C TYR A 79 -19.14 12.48 -18.39
N ILE A 80 -20.34 12.42 -17.80
CA ILE A 80 -21.45 13.34 -18.12
C ILE A 80 -21.35 14.63 -17.31
N PHE A 81 -20.87 14.56 -16.06
CA PHE A 81 -20.91 15.69 -15.14
C PHE A 81 -19.60 16.46 -15.00
N ASN A 82 -18.54 16.12 -15.73
CA ASN A 82 -17.26 16.82 -15.62
C ASN A 82 -16.62 17.27 -16.95
N PRO A 83 -17.37 17.73 -17.98
CA PRO A 83 -16.77 18.34 -19.16
C PRO A 83 -16.07 19.67 -18.87
N PHE A 84 -16.38 20.31 -17.72
CA PHE A 84 -15.83 21.63 -17.35
C PHE A 84 -14.47 21.56 -16.66
N SER A 85 -14.10 20.42 -16.07
CA SER A 85 -12.80 20.25 -15.43
C SER A 85 -11.66 19.94 -16.43
N ILE A 86 -11.97 19.70 -17.70
CA ILE A 86 -10.96 19.50 -18.75
C ILE A 86 -10.00 20.71 -18.86
N LYS A 87 -10.47 21.91 -18.49
CA LYS A 87 -9.63 23.11 -18.47
C LYS A 87 -8.50 23.04 -17.42
N GLU A 88 -8.71 22.31 -16.33
CA GLU A 88 -7.71 22.13 -15.25
C GLU A 88 -6.58 21.17 -15.65
N PHE A 89 -6.77 20.41 -16.74
CA PHE A 89 -5.77 19.51 -17.31
C PHE A 89 -4.88 20.15 -18.38
N ARG A 90 -4.97 21.47 -18.58
CA ARG A 90 -4.09 22.17 -19.50
C ARG A 90 -2.71 22.39 -18.87
N ASP A 91 -1.72 22.64 -19.70
CA ASP A 91 -0.36 22.96 -19.30
C ASP A 91 0.40 21.82 -18.56
N THR A 92 0.12 20.57 -18.94
CA THR A 92 0.84 19.41 -18.43
C THR A 92 1.64 18.71 -19.54
N GLU A 93 2.77 18.12 -19.17
CA GLU A 93 3.61 17.33 -20.08
C GLU A 93 2.99 15.96 -20.33
N CYS A 94 2.48 15.31 -19.28
CA CYS A 94 1.87 13.98 -19.36
C CYS A 94 0.82 13.76 -18.27
N TYR A 95 0.01 12.72 -18.42
CA TYR A 95 -0.94 12.24 -17.43
C TYR A 95 -0.49 10.91 -16.85
N ILE A 96 -0.72 10.69 -15.56
CA ILE A 96 -0.41 9.43 -14.88
C ILE A 96 -1.69 8.91 -14.22
N SER A 97 -2.19 7.78 -14.71
CA SER A 97 -3.27 7.04 -14.05
C SER A 97 -2.68 6.14 -12.95
N THR A 98 -3.31 6.11 -11.77
CA THR A 98 -2.84 5.36 -10.61
C THR A 98 -3.76 4.20 -10.20
N ALA A 99 -4.85 4.00 -10.95
CA ALA A 99 -5.79 2.90 -10.80
C ALA A 99 -6.47 2.61 -12.14
N TRP A 100 -6.87 1.36 -12.40
CA TRP A 100 -7.46 0.96 -13.67
C TRP A 100 -8.68 1.81 -14.08
N GLN A 101 -9.50 2.24 -13.12
CA GLN A 101 -10.66 3.10 -13.40
C GLN A 101 -10.23 4.45 -13.98
N THR A 102 -9.11 4.99 -13.51
CA THR A 102 -8.59 6.28 -13.97
C THR A 102 -7.92 6.18 -15.35
N VAL A 103 -7.54 4.99 -15.79
CA VAL A 103 -6.93 4.77 -17.11
C VAL A 103 -7.89 5.15 -18.23
N TYR A 104 -9.15 4.76 -18.15
CA TYR A 104 -10.14 5.07 -19.18
C TYR A 104 -10.40 6.57 -19.28
N LEU A 105 -10.55 7.26 -18.13
CA LEU A 105 -10.68 8.70 -18.09
C LEU A 105 -9.42 9.39 -18.63
N GLY A 106 -8.26 8.95 -18.13
CA GLY A 106 -6.96 9.46 -18.56
C GLY A 106 -6.74 9.33 -20.06
N LYS A 107 -7.16 8.21 -20.66
CA LYS A 107 -7.08 7.98 -22.11
C LYS A 107 -7.90 8.98 -22.90
N THR A 108 -9.10 9.32 -22.42
CA THR A 108 -9.95 10.32 -23.07
C THR A 108 -9.33 11.71 -22.97
N ILE A 109 -8.86 12.12 -21.78
CA ILE A 109 -8.21 13.41 -21.57
C ILE A 109 -6.93 13.52 -22.39
N SER A 110 -6.09 12.50 -22.35
CA SER A 110 -4.85 12.39 -23.12
C SER A 110 -5.10 12.62 -24.61
N LYS A 111 -6.12 11.97 -25.17
CA LYS A 111 -6.51 12.15 -26.58
C LYS A 111 -6.99 13.58 -26.88
N ILE A 112 -7.82 14.17 -26.01
CA ILE A 112 -8.34 15.55 -26.19
C ILE A 112 -7.22 16.57 -26.11
N GLN A 113 -6.27 16.41 -25.19
CA GLN A 113 -5.18 17.34 -24.95
C GLN A 113 -3.92 17.05 -25.79
N ASN A 114 -3.93 15.96 -26.54
CA ASN A 114 -2.75 15.46 -27.29
C ASN A 114 -1.50 15.36 -26.42
N LYS A 115 -1.64 14.71 -25.26
CA LYS A 115 -0.56 14.51 -24.29
C LYS A 115 -0.46 13.02 -23.90
N PRO A 116 0.73 12.49 -23.65
CA PRO A 116 0.90 11.08 -23.30
C PRO A 116 0.19 10.73 -21.98
N LEU A 117 -0.32 9.51 -21.91
CA LEU A 117 -0.84 8.90 -20.70
C LEU A 117 0.06 7.75 -20.27
N LEU A 118 0.47 7.77 -19.00
CA LEU A 118 1.20 6.72 -18.34
C LEU A 118 0.32 6.00 -17.33
N TYR A 119 0.67 4.76 -17.00
CA TYR A 119 -0.05 4.02 -15.96
C TYR A 119 0.90 3.56 -14.85
N PHE A 120 0.69 4.09 -13.66
CA PHE A 120 1.34 3.65 -12.43
C PHE A 120 0.60 2.44 -11.85
N VAL A 121 1.11 1.24 -12.11
CA VAL A 121 0.52 -0.02 -11.65
C VAL A 121 1.04 -0.34 -10.25
N GLN A 122 0.19 -0.23 -9.24
CA GLN A 122 0.55 -0.46 -7.85
C GLN A 122 0.21 -1.86 -7.34
N ALA A 123 -0.67 -2.57 -8.05
CA ALA A 123 -1.09 -3.94 -7.75
C ALA A 123 -1.67 -4.60 -9.00
N TYR A 124 -1.86 -5.92 -8.97
CA TYR A 124 -2.75 -6.59 -9.93
C TYR A 124 -4.20 -6.38 -9.49
N GLU A 125 -4.78 -5.26 -9.93
CA GLU A 125 -6.06 -4.76 -9.44
C GLU A 125 -7.25 -5.68 -9.77
N THR A 126 -7.11 -6.53 -10.78
CA THR A 126 -8.08 -7.57 -11.14
C THR A 126 -8.33 -8.56 -9.98
N SER A 127 -7.34 -8.77 -9.12
CA SER A 127 -7.47 -9.66 -7.96
C SER A 127 -8.43 -9.14 -6.89
N PHE A 128 -8.65 -7.83 -6.81
CA PHE A 128 -9.51 -7.21 -5.79
C PHE A 128 -11.00 -7.33 -6.06
N GLY A 129 -11.39 -7.64 -7.29
CA GLY A 129 -12.79 -7.72 -7.69
C GLY A 129 -13.34 -9.15 -7.68
N THR A 130 -14.60 -9.30 -7.27
CA THR A 130 -15.36 -10.56 -7.42
C THR A 130 -16.17 -10.63 -8.71
N ASN A 131 -16.55 -9.48 -9.24
CA ASN A 131 -17.37 -9.35 -10.44
C ASN A 131 -16.56 -9.57 -11.73
N LYS A 132 -17.04 -10.45 -12.62
CA LYS A 132 -16.38 -10.79 -13.89
C LYS A 132 -16.19 -9.59 -14.82
N ILE A 133 -17.15 -8.65 -14.85
CA ILE A 133 -17.07 -7.43 -15.66
C ILE A 133 -15.96 -6.52 -15.13
N TYR A 134 -15.89 -6.33 -13.81
CA TYR A 134 -14.81 -5.57 -13.15
C TYR A 134 -13.44 -6.15 -13.52
N LYS A 135 -13.27 -7.46 -13.36
CA LYS A 135 -12.02 -8.15 -13.72
C LYS A 135 -11.62 -7.94 -15.16
N LYS A 136 -12.57 -8.12 -16.09
CA LYS A 136 -12.34 -7.91 -17.52
C LYS A 136 -11.91 -6.47 -17.82
N LEU A 137 -12.61 -5.49 -17.27
CA LEU A 137 -12.28 -4.08 -17.50
C LEU A 137 -10.91 -3.69 -16.96
N ALA A 138 -10.54 -4.20 -15.77
CA ALA A 138 -9.21 -4.02 -15.23
C ALA A 138 -8.13 -4.67 -16.12
N ASP A 139 -8.32 -5.94 -16.53
CA ASP A 139 -7.39 -6.63 -17.42
C ASP A 139 -7.25 -5.94 -18.79
N ASP A 140 -8.33 -5.38 -19.33
CA ASP A 140 -8.31 -4.68 -20.61
C ASP A 140 -7.47 -3.40 -20.55
N THR A 141 -7.33 -2.75 -19.36
CA THR A 141 -6.44 -1.58 -19.23
C THR A 141 -4.97 -1.93 -19.42
N TYR A 142 -4.55 -3.13 -19.00
CA TYR A 142 -3.18 -3.57 -19.13
C TYR A 142 -2.77 -3.84 -20.59
N LYS A 143 -3.76 -4.09 -21.48
CA LYS A 143 -3.56 -4.36 -22.91
C LYS A 143 -3.53 -3.10 -23.78
N LEU A 144 -3.72 -1.91 -23.19
CA LEU A 144 -3.84 -0.64 -23.93
C LEU A 144 -2.51 -0.11 -24.50
N LYS A 145 -1.40 -0.83 -24.32
CA LYS A 145 -0.05 -0.44 -24.78
C LYS A 145 0.39 0.94 -24.27
N LEU A 146 -0.05 1.30 -23.07
CA LEU A 146 0.41 2.51 -22.40
C LEU A 146 1.81 2.29 -21.82
N PRO A 147 2.66 3.32 -21.75
CA PRO A 147 3.86 3.26 -20.93
C PRO A 147 3.47 3.03 -19.46
N MET A 148 3.98 1.95 -18.87
CA MET A 148 3.63 1.54 -17.51
C MET A 148 4.84 1.52 -16.61
N PHE A 149 4.63 1.84 -15.33
CA PHE A 149 5.65 1.69 -14.31
C PHE A 149 5.06 1.18 -13.00
N THR A 150 5.92 0.55 -12.19
CA THR A 150 5.54 -0.08 -10.92
C THR A 150 6.64 0.05 -9.88
N GLN A 151 6.27 -0.10 -8.61
CA GLN A 151 7.20 -0.16 -7.49
C GLN A 151 7.73 -1.57 -7.21
N SER A 152 7.06 -2.61 -7.69
CA SER A 152 7.35 -4.02 -7.42
C SER A 152 8.01 -4.70 -8.61
N ARG A 153 9.17 -5.33 -8.39
CA ARG A 153 9.82 -6.19 -9.42
C ARG A 153 8.95 -7.39 -9.74
N TRP A 154 8.31 -7.96 -8.70
CA TRP A 154 7.37 -9.06 -8.94
C TRP A 154 6.25 -8.66 -9.89
N LEU A 155 5.65 -7.46 -9.72
CA LEU A 155 4.62 -6.99 -10.66
C LEU A 155 5.18 -6.83 -12.08
N LYS A 156 6.38 -6.28 -12.23
CA LYS A 156 7.03 -6.17 -13.54
C LYS A 156 7.10 -7.53 -14.24
N GLU A 157 7.63 -8.55 -13.56
CA GLU A 157 7.75 -9.90 -14.13
C GLU A 157 6.38 -10.53 -14.38
N PHE A 158 5.45 -10.40 -13.43
CA PHE A 158 4.08 -10.89 -13.56
C PHE A 158 3.36 -10.31 -14.78
N PHE A 159 3.49 -8.99 -15.04
CA PHE A 159 2.87 -8.35 -16.20
C PHE A 159 3.51 -8.78 -17.52
N LYS A 160 4.81 -9.00 -17.53
CA LYS A 160 5.52 -9.53 -18.67
C LYS A 160 5.07 -10.96 -19.03
N GLU A 161 4.98 -11.82 -18.03
CA GLU A 161 4.55 -13.21 -18.21
C GLU A 161 3.06 -13.32 -18.62
N LYS A 162 2.20 -12.61 -17.91
CA LYS A 162 0.74 -12.77 -18.08
C LYS A 162 0.17 -12.00 -19.25
N PHE A 163 0.67 -10.81 -19.52
CA PHE A 163 0.10 -9.89 -20.51
C PHE A 163 1.04 -9.57 -21.66
N SER A 164 2.29 -10.05 -21.63
CA SER A 164 3.36 -9.68 -22.57
C SER A 164 3.57 -8.15 -22.63
N VAL A 165 3.47 -7.49 -21.48
CA VAL A 165 3.61 -6.04 -21.32
C VAL A 165 4.85 -5.73 -20.52
N ASP A 166 5.71 -4.86 -21.05
CA ASP A 166 6.85 -4.36 -20.31
C ASP A 166 6.40 -3.24 -19.37
N VAL A 167 6.72 -3.40 -18.09
CA VAL A 167 6.46 -2.42 -17.04
C VAL A 167 7.78 -1.96 -16.46
N GLU A 168 8.04 -0.65 -16.44
CA GLU A 168 9.28 -0.14 -15.87
C GLU A 168 9.25 -0.20 -14.34
N TRP A 169 10.32 -0.72 -13.74
CA TRP A 169 10.44 -0.77 -12.29
C TRP A 169 11.13 0.48 -11.76
N ILE A 170 10.41 1.26 -10.97
CA ILE A 170 10.96 2.46 -10.32
C ILE A 170 11.37 2.22 -8.85
N GLY A 171 10.91 1.13 -8.24
CA GLY A 171 11.14 0.83 -6.82
C GLY A 171 10.17 1.50 -5.87
N LEU A 172 10.24 1.09 -4.62
CA LEU A 172 9.50 1.66 -3.51
C LEU A 172 10.40 2.63 -2.74
N GLY A 173 9.83 3.74 -2.26
CA GLY A 173 10.55 4.68 -1.40
C GLY A 173 10.08 4.59 0.05
N LEU A 174 11.03 4.69 0.97
CA LEU A 174 10.82 4.82 2.40
C LEU A 174 11.44 6.14 2.89
N ASP A 175 10.77 6.82 3.81
CA ASP A 175 11.28 8.01 4.47
C ASP A 175 12.05 7.62 5.73
N HIS A 176 13.35 7.46 5.60
CA HIS A 176 14.24 7.09 6.71
C HIS A 176 14.37 8.17 7.80
N SER A 177 13.88 9.39 7.56
CA SER A 177 13.78 10.40 8.62
C SER A 177 12.61 10.15 9.58
N LYS A 178 11.64 9.33 9.14
CA LYS A 178 10.45 8.94 9.91
C LYS A 178 10.55 7.52 10.45
N PHE A 179 11.06 6.61 9.63
CA PHE A 179 11.23 5.19 9.98
C PHE A 179 12.69 4.89 10.23
N PHE A 180 13.07 4.92 11.48
CA PHE A 180 14.40 4.62 12.00
C PHE A 180 14.28 4.00 13.39
N GLN A 181 15.33 3.33 13.84
CA GLN A 181 15.35 2.76 15.19
C GLN A 181 15.33 3.87 16.24
N ASN A 182 14.22 3.99 16.97
CA ASN A 182 14.00 4.99 18.00
C ASN A 182 13.53 4.40 19.33
N GLY A 183 13.76 3.11 19.54
CA GLY A 183 13.47 2.35 20.73
C GLY A 183 14.34 1.12 20.83
N LEU A 184 14.33 0.45 21.99
CA LEU A 184 14.99 -0.82 22.19
C LEU A 184 13.96 -1.95 22.08
N ASN A 185 14.32 -3.02 21.38
CA ASN A 185 13.46 -4.18 21.25
C ASN A 185 13.14 -4.78 22.63
N LYS A 186 11.85 -4.87 22.94
CA LYS A 186 11.34 -5.48 24.17
C LYS A 186 11.14 -6.96 23.93
N ASN A 187 11.95 -7.77 24.60
CA ASN A 187 12.08 -9.20 24.40
C ASN A 187 10.78 -10.02 24.36
N LYS A 188 9.66 -9.46 24.85
CA LYS A 188 8.37 -10.17 24.96
C LYS A 188 7.21 -9.38 24.34
N GLN A 189 7.50 -8.54 23.34
CA GLN A 189 6.48 -7.74 22.67
C GLN A 189 6.33 -8.13 21.21
N VAL A 190 5.11 -8.44 20.81
CA VAL A 190 4.70 -8.77 19.43
C VAL A 190 3.75 -7.70 18.94
N PHE A 191 3.96 -7.23 17.71
CA PHE A 191 3.14 -6.19 17.11
C PHE A 191 2.66 -6.59 15.72
N THR A 192 1.40 -6.28 15.40
CA THR A 192 0.81 -6.44 14.07
C THR A 192 -0.15 -5.31 13.72
N ILE A 193 -0.46 -5.17 12.44
CA ILE A 193 -1.48 -4.24 11.93
C ILE A 193 -2.67 -5.03 11.41
N ALA A 194 -3.78 -4.98 12.15
CA ALA A 194 -5.03 -5.66 11.81
C ALA A 194 -5.80 -4.95 10.70
N ARG A 195 -6.16 -5.69 9.66
CA ARG A 195 -7.01 -5.26 8.57
C ARG A 195 -8.09 -6.28 8.29
N PRO A 196 -9.33 -5.86 7.91
CA PRO A 196 -10.47 -6.77 7.73
C PRO A 196 -10.46 -7.52 6.40
N GLU A 197 -9.60 -7.10 5.44
CA GLU A 197 -9.51 -7.72 4.14
C GLU A 197 -8.84 -9.10 4.24
N PHE A 198 -9.42 -10.12 3.60
CA PHE A 198 -8.94 -11.51 3.64
C PHE A 198 -7.48 -11.66 3.20
N ASP A 199 -7.06 -10.90 2.20
CA ASP A 199 -5.68 -10.91 1.69
C ASP A 199 -4.65 -10.42 2.72
N LYS A 200 -5.08 -9.77 3.81
CA LYS A 200 -4.20 -9.30 4.89
C LYS A 200 -3.93 -10.34 5.98
N GLY A 201 -4.66 -11.44 5.99
CA GLY A 201 -4.35 -12.62 6.79
C GLY A 201 -4.40 -12.43 8.30
N PHE A 202 -5.19 -11.48 8.82
CA PHE A 202 -5.25 -11.23 10.27
C PHE A 202 -5.75 -12.45 11.06
N ASP A 203 -6.57 -13.29 10.45
CA ASP A 203 -7.02 -14.58 11.00
C ASP A 203 -5.84 -15.52 11.31
N ILE A 204 -4.84 -15.60 10.44
CA ILE A 204 -3.62 -16.40 10.65
C ILE A 204 -2.82 -15.87 11.85
N PHE A 205 -2.70 -14.54 12.00
CA PHE A 205 -2.08 -13.96 13.19
C PHE A 205 -2.80 -14.38 14.46
N VAL A 206 -4.14 -14.32 14.47
CA VAL A 206 -4.95 -14.69 15.63
C VAL A 206 -4.74 -16.17 15.98
N GLU A 207 -4.77 -17.08 15.01
CA GLU A 207 -4.56 -18.50 15.24
C GLU A 207 -3.15 -18.78 15.77
N ALA A 208 -2.11 -18.17 15.18
CA ALA A 208 -0.73 -18.30 15.66
C ALA A 208 -0.58 -17.80 17.11
N MET A 209 -1.16 -16.65 17.44
CA MET A 209 -1.11 -16.11 18.79
C MET A 209 -1.91 -16.95 19.79
N ASN A 210 -3.03 -17.56 19.39
CA ASN A 210 -3.77 -18.51 20.21
C ASN A 210 -2.92 -19.76 20.53
N ILE A 211 -2.16 -20.28 19.56
CA ILE A 211 -1.23 -21.40 19.76
C ILE A 211 -0.17 -21.01 20.79
N ILE A 212 0.50 -19.89 20.61
CA ILE A 212 1.54 -19.41 21.53
C ILE A 212 0.97 -19.17 22.92
N TRP A 213 -0.24 -18.54 23.02
CA TRP A 213 -0.87 -18.22 24.28
C TRP A 213 -1.24 -19.44 25.11
N ASN A 214 -1.46 -20.59 24.51
CA ASN A 214 -1.67 -21.84 25.24
C ASN A 214 -0.40 -22.32 25.96
N ARG A 215 0.79 -21.96 25.44
CA ARG A 215 2.08 -22.39 25.96
C ARG A 215 2.71 -21.36 26.92
N ARG A 216 2.52 -20.07 26.65
CA ARG A 216 3.09 -18.98 27.45
C ARG A 216 2.15 -17.76 27.54
N LYS A 217 2.11 -17.15 28.72
CA LYS A 217 1.20 -16.02 29.04
C LYS A 217 1.92 -14.70 29.29
N ASP A 218 3.23 -14.67 29.19
CA ASP A 218 4.11 -13.57 29.58
C ASP A 218 4.44 -12.63 28.40
N LEU A 219 3.54 -12.58 27.40
CA LEU A 219 3.70 -11.75 26.21
C LEU A 219 2.88 -10.48 26.26
N LYS A 220 3.43 -9.38 25.76
CA LYS A 220 2.69 -8.18 25.40
C LYS A 220 2.37 -8.24 23.91
N ILE A 221 1.08 -8.30 23.57
CA ILE A 221 0.59 -8.36 22.20
C ILE A 221 -0.08 -7.04 21.86
N LEU A 222 0.46 -6.33 20.86
CA LEU A 222 -0.04 -5.05 20.40
C LEU A 222 -0.68 -5.22 19.02
N ILE A 223 -1.87 -4.67 18.85
CA ILE A 223 -2.60 -4.72 17.60
C ILE A 223 -3.03 -3.30 17.24
N ALA A 224 -2.49 -2.75 16.15
CA ALA A 224 -2.99 -1.50 15.58
C ALA A 224 -3.91 -1.78 14.38
N GLY A 225 -4.71 -0.79 13.97
CA GLY A 225 -5.47 -0.87 12.72
C GLY A 225 -6.98 -0.81 12.88
N SER A 226 -7.71 -1.66 12.14
CA SER A 226 -9.16 -1.62 12.10
C SER A 226 -9.80 -2.46 13.18
N ARG A 227 -10.74 -1.88 13.94
CA ARG A 227 -11.59 -2.61 14.88
C ARG A 227 -12.44 -3.69 14.19
N ASP A 228 -12.86 -3.43 12.96
CA ASP A 228 -13.67 -4.39 12.19
C ASP A 228 -12.91 -5.69 11.90
N ALA A 229 -11.57 -5.65 11.92
CA ALA A 229 -10.77 -6.85 11.79
C ALA A 229 -10.86 -7.76 13.03
N LEU A 230 -11.05 -7.19 14.21
CA LEU A 230 -11.06 -7.94 15.48
C LEU A 230 -12.38 -8.69 15.73
N ILE A 231 -13.50 -8.11 15.30
CA ILE A 231 -14.85 -8.57 15.65
C ILE A 231 -15.14 -10.00 15.20
N LYS A 232 -14.45 -10.47 14.16
CA LYS A 232 -14.73 -11.76 13.51
C LYS A 232 -13.89 -12.93 14.05
N HIS A 233 -12.97 -12.66 15.01
CA HIS A 233 -11.99 -13.65 15.42
C HIS A 233 -12.08 -13.96 16.92
N ASP A 234 -11.91 -15.25 17.28
CA ASP A 234 -11.84 -15.73 18.67
C ASP A 234 -10.41 -15.56 19.20
N MET A 235 -10.13 -14.38 19.78
CA MET A 235 -8.82 -14.06 20.37
C MET A 235 -8.80 -14.51 21.83
N ARG A 236 -8.11 -15.63 22.12
CA ARG A 236 -7.99 -16.23 23.46
C ARG A 236 -6.82 -15.65 24.26
N PHE A 237 -6.03 -14.76 23.67
CA PHE A 237 -4.89 -14.10 24.28
C PHE A 237 -5.23 -12.68 24.76
N LYS A 238 -4.48 -12.19 25.73
CA LYS A 238 -4.57 -10.79 26.15
C LYS A 238 -3.83 -9.91 25.14
N TYR A 239 -4.44 -8.81 24.73
CA TYR A 239 -3.86 -7.85 23.79
C TYR A 239 -4.22 -6.41 24.16
N GLU A 240 -3.42 -5.47 23.69
CA GLU A 240 -3.69 -4.04 23.70
C GLU A 240 -4.03 -3.59 22.28
N PHE A 241 -5.21 -3.01 22.10
CA PHE A 241 -5.63 -2.47 20.81
C PHE A 241 -5.35 -0.97 20.76
N LEU A 242 -4.54 -0.57 19.79
CA LEU A 242 -4.02 0.79 19.66
C LEU A 242 -4.78 1.66 18.64
N ASP A 243 -5.86 1.10 18.02
CA ASP A 243 -6.54 1.76 16.91
C ASP A 243 -5.56 2.10 15.75
N TRP A 244 -5.92 3.01 14.85
CA TRP A 244 -5.01 3.46 13.80
C TRP A 244 -3.98 4.44 14.37
N ILE A 245 -2.71 4.08 14.28
CA ILE A 245 -1.61 4.98 14.68
C ILE A 245 -1.61 6.20 13.76
N LYS A 246 -1.65 7.39 14.34
CA LYS A 246 -1.83 8.64 13.61
C LYS A 246 -0.53 9.29 13.15
N ASP A 247 0.56 9.02 13.84
CA ASP A 247 1.86 9.62 13.56
C ASP A 247 2.94 8.56 13.31
N ASP A 248 3.87 8.91 12.41
CA ASP A 248 4.93 8.01 11.98
C ASP A 248 5.96 7.74 13.10
N TYR A 249 6.16 8.68 14.03
CA TYR A 249 7.11 8.51 15.15
C TYR A 249 6.63 7.42 16.13
N THR A 250 5.37 7.48 16.54
CA THR A 250 4.76 6.45 17.40
C THR A 250 4.79 5.08 16.71
N LEU A 251 4.48 5.04 15.41
CA LEU A 251 4.53 3.80 14.64
C LEU A 251 5.96 3.24 14.56
N ALA A 252 6.95 4.07 14.26
CA ALA A 252 8.35 3.69 14.24
C ALA A 252 8.84 3.17 15.60
N LYS A 253 8.39 3.78 16.71
CA LYS A 253 8.70 3.31 18.06
C LYS A 253 8.09 1.92 18.32
N LEU A 254 6.83 1.70 17.95
CA LEU A 254 6.19 0.39 18.08
C LEU A 254 6.93 -0.69 17.31
N TYR A 255 7.36 -0.40 16.07
CA TYR A 255 8.22 -1.29 15.32
C TYR A 255 9.54 -1.57 16.03
N SER A 256 10.25 -0.52 16.47
CA SER A 256 11.56 -0.67 17.13
C SER A 256 11.50 -1.51 18.43
N GLU A 257 10.39 -1.45 19.13
CA GLU A 257 10.19 -2.13 20.42
C GLU A 257 9.63 -3.55 20.30
N SER A 258 9.28 -4.03 19.09
CA SER A 258 8.49 -5.25 18.93
C SER A 258 9.10 -6.21 17.89
N ILE A 259 8.74 -7.49 18.00
CA ILE A 259 8.74 -8.42 16.88
C ILE A 259 7.52 -8.06 16.02
N PHE A 260 7.75 -7.67 14.78
CA PHE A 260 6.66 -7.32 13.87
C PHE A 260 6.23 -8.54 13.05
N VAL A 261 4.92 -8.80 13.01
CA VAL A 261 4.34 -9.95 12.31
C VAL A 261 3.41 -9.49 11.20
N ASN A 262 3.69 -9.94 9.97
CA ASN A 262 2.85 -9.71 8.80
C ASN A 262 2.42 -11.05 8.18
N THR A 263 1.12 -11.33 8.25
CA THR A 263 0.52 -12.60 7.83
C THR A 263 -0.22 -12.50 6.49
N GLY A 264 0.11 -11.49 5.68
CA GLY A 264 -0.57 -11.24 4.40
C GLY A 264 -0.52 -12.43 3.44
N ARG A 265 -1.61 -12.67 2.71
CA ARG A 265 -1.74 -13.72 1.69
C ARG A 265 -1.31 -13.25 0.31
N SER A 266 -1.49 -11.96 0.05
CA SER A 266 -1.18 -11.39 -1.27
C SER A 266 -0.96 -9.88 -1.15
N GLU A 267 0.25 -9.46 -1.49
CA GLU A 267 0.62 -8.04 -1.60
C GLU A 267 1.60 -7.87 -2.76
N ALA A 268 1.49 -6.76 -3.48
CA ALA A 268 2.44 -6.43 -4.54
C ALA A 268 3.83 -6.08 -3.96
N ILE A 269 3.81 -5.35 -2.84
CA ILE A 269 4.95 -5.06 -1.98
C ILE A 269 4.43 -4.66 -0.59
N PRO A 270 4.73 -5.43 0.45
CA PRO A 270 4.26 -5.16 1.79
C PRO A 270 5.09 -4.05 2.44
N MET A 271 4.54 -2.84 2.55
CA MET A 271 5.24 -1.70 3.16
C MET A 271 5.50 -1.85 4.66
N PRO A 272 4.55 -2.32 5.50
CA PRO A 272 4.76 -2.39 6.94
C PRO A 272 5.97 -3.23 7.37
N PRO A 273 6.27 -4.38 6.77
CA PRO A 273 7.52 -5.10 7.05
C PRO A 273 8.79 -4.29 6.73
N ILE A 274 8.80 -3.53 5.64
CA ILE A 274 9.95 -2.71 5.24
C ILE A 274 10.14 -1.55 6.23
N GLU A 275 9.03 -0.92 6.65
CA GLU A 275 9.05 0.10 7.71
C GLU A 275 9.57 -0.47 9.03
N ALA A 276 9.12 -1.67 9.41
CA ALA A 276 9.58 -2.37 10.60
C ALA A 276 11.08 -2.72 10.52
N MET A 277 11.55 -3.20 9.37
CA MET A 277 12.97 -3.45 9.12
C MET A 277 13.82 -2.19 9.30
N ALA A 278 13.37 -1.05 8.79
CA ALA A 278 14.08 0.22 8.95
C ALA A 278 14.15 0.69 10.40
N CYS A 279 13.16 0.30 11.21
CA CYS A 279 13.09 0.59 12.63
C CYS A 279 13.84 -0.43 13.52
N GLY A 280 14.56 -1.39 12.94
CA GLY A 280 15.29 -2.41 13.69
C GLY A 280 14.39 -3.47 14.33
N SER A 281 13.18 -3.68 13.83
CA SER A 281 12.32 -4.80 14.23
C SER A 281 12.84 -6.11 13.68
N SER A 282 12.72 -7.18 14.46
CA SER A 282 12.78 -8.53 13.90
C SER A 282 11.44 -8.86 13.27
N VAL A 283 11.45 -9.21 12.00
CA VAL A 283 10.23 -9.37 11.19
C VAL A 283 9.93 -10.84 10.94
N VAL A 284 8.65 -11.23 11.14
CA VAL A 284 8.09 -12.50 10.70
C VAL A 284 7.06 -12.21 9.60
N ILE A 285 7.22 -12.82 8.44
CA ILE A 285 6.44 -12.47 7.24
C ILE A 285 6.05 -13.70 6.42
N SER A 286 4.86 -13.65 5.79
CA SER A 286 4.42 -14.68 4.84
C SER A 286 5.30 -14.73 3.58
N ASN A 287 5.50 -15.94 3.05
CA ASN A 287 6.19 -16.21 1.79
C ASN A 287 5.31 -15.83 0.58
N ILE A 288 5.02 -14.55 0.42
CA ILE A 288 4.23 -14.02 -0.69
C ILE A 288 5.15 -13.47 -1.80
N PRO A 289 4.70 -13.47 -3.06
CA PRO A 289 5.52 -13.00 -4.18
C PRO A 289 6.09 -11.60 -3.99
N GLY A 290 5.30 -10.66 -3.47
CA GLY A 290 5.76 -9.28 -3.24
C GLY A 290 6.73 -9.11 -2.07
N ALA A 291 6.88 -10.12 -1.21
CA ALA A 291 7.86 -10.11 -0.13
C ALA A 291 9.21 -10.75 -0.54
N LYS A 292 9.18 -11.68 -1.52
CA LYS A 292 10.38 -12.46 -1.92
C LYS A 292 11.56 -11.63 -2.40
N GLU A 293 11.28 -10.41 -2.85
CA GLU A 293 12.31 -9.51 -3.36
C GLU A 293 13.34 -9.17 -2.28
N ASP A 294 12.87 -8.98 -1.05
CA ASP A 294 13.68 -8.42 0.04
C ASP A 294 13.65 -9.26 1.32
N ALA A 295 12.62 -10.11 1.49
CA ALA A 295 12.52 -11.01 2.64
C ALA A 295 13.35 -12.28 2.41
N LYS A 296 14.50 -12.35 3.07
CA LYS A 296 15.41 -13.49 3.01
C LYS A 296 15.38 -14.24 4.33
N ASN A 297 14.81 -15.44 4.29
CA ASN A 297 14.64 -16.28 5.47
C ASN A 297 15.97 -16.54 6.19
N ASN A 298 16.00 -16.38 7.51
CA ASN A 298 17.18 -16.51 8.39
C ASN A 298 18.32 -15.53 8.07
N GLU A 299 18.11 -14.56 7.17
CA GLU A 299 19.10 -13.53 6.86
C GLU A 299 18.66 -12.17 7.42
N ASN A 300 17.49 -11.64 7.02
CA ASN A 300 16.96 -10.36 7.47
C ASN A 300 15.55 -10.43 8.05
N CYS A 301 14.92 -11.59 8.04
CA CYS A 301 13.63 -11.87 8.64
C CYS A 301 13.41 -13.37 8.77
N LEU A 302 12.29 -13.78 9.39
CA LEU A 302 11.81 -15.16 9.31
C LEU A 302 10.61 -15.21 8.34
N VAL A 303 10.67 -16.09 7.35
CA VAL A 303 9.65 -16.23 6.30
C VAL A 303 8.81 -17.47 6.56
N CYS A 304 7.49 -17.31 6.72
CA CYS A 304 6.52 -18.36 7.00
C CYS A 304 5.77 -18.80 5.75
N ASN A 305 5.32 -20.04 5.75
CA ASN A 305 4.36 -20.51 4.75
C ASN A 305 3.06 -19.70 4.84
N VAL A 306 2.47 -19.41 3.69
CA VAL A 306 1.16 -18.75 3.63
C VAL A 306 0.09 -19.68 4.21
N ASP A 307 -0.84 -19.13 4.99
CA ASP A 307 -1.94 -19.88 5.64
C ASP A 307 -1.49 -20.97 6.64
N ASP A 308 -0.29 -20.82 7.23
CA ASP A 308 0.24 -21.76 8.21
C ASP A 308 0.46 -21.11 9.59
N PRO A 309 -0.57 -21.05 10.44
CA PRO A 309 -0.45 -20.42 11.76
C PRO A 309 0.53 -21.16 12.69
N VAL A 310 0.80 -22.44 12.45
CA VAL A 310 1.77 -23.22 13.24
C VAL A 310 3.19 -22.76 12.93
N ASP A 311 3.53 -22.63 11.64
CA ASP A 311 4.84 -22.10 11.20
C ASP A 311 5.08 -20.68 11.73
N PHE A 312 4.03 -19.80 11.72
CA PHE A 312 4.12 -18.50 12.34
C PHE A 312 4.36 -18.56 13.85
N ALA A 313 3.63 -19.44 14.56
CA ALA A 313 3.80 -19.59 16.00
C ALA A 313 5.23 -20.03 16.37
N GLU A 314 5.76 -21.05 15.69
CA GLU A 314 7.13 -21.55 15.92
C GLU A 314 8.19 -20.47 15.66
N LYS A 315 8.07 -19.70 14.57
CA LYS A 315 9.03 -18.66 14.24
C LYS A 315 8.95 -17.45 15.19
N ILE A 316 7.75 -17.09 15.63
CA ILE A 316 7.57 -16.06 16.65
C ILE A 316 8.20 -16.52 17.97
N GLU A 317 7.91 -17.76 18.42
CA GLU A 317 8.51 -18.34 19.64
C GLU A 317 10.05 -18.40 19.55
N ASN A 318 10.59 -18.80 18.40
CA ASN A 318 12.04 -18.79 18.17
C ASN A 318 12.64 -17.39 18.38
N LEU A 319 12.02 -16.34 17.84
CA LEU A 319 12.49 -14.97 18.09
C LEU A 319 12.30 -14.52 19.54
N LEU A 320 11.26 -14.97 20.23
CA LEU A 320 11.04 -14.65 21.65
C LEU A 320 12.12 -15.25 22.55
N ASP A 321 12.63 -16.42 22.20
CA ASP A 321 13.56 -17.20 23.02
C ASP A 321 15.04 -16.99 22.61
N ALA A 322 15.31 -16.42 21.43
CA ALA A 322 16.67 -16.23 20.88
C ALA A 322 17.01 -14.74 20.67
N PRO A 323 17.46 -14.02 21.69
CA PRO A 323 17.82 -12.59 21.59
C PRO A 323 18.92 -12.32 20.56
N ASP A 324 19.94 -13.16 20.49
CA ASP A 324 21.05 -13.01 19.54
C ASP A 324 20.57 -13.13 18.09
N LEU A 325 19.61 -14.05 17.83
CA LEU A 325 18.99 -14.17 16.51
C LEU A 325 18.22 -12.92 16.16
N ARG A 326 17.47 -12.34 17.10
CA ARG A 326 16.74 -11.08 16.88
C ARG A 326 17.68 -9.96 16.49
N GLU A 327 18.77 -9.78 17.23
CA GLU A 327 19.74 -8.73 16.96
C GLU A 327 20.38 -8.87 15.59
N ASN A 328 20.84 -10.08 15.24
CA ASN A 328 21.45 -10.38 13.94
C ASN A 328 20.46 -10.11 12.78
N LEU A 329 19.21 -10.58 12.89
CA LEU A 329 18.19 -10.34 11.86
C LEU A 329 17.86 -8.85 11.75
N SER A 330 17.72 -8.15 12.88
CA SER A 330 17.44 -6.72 12.95
C SER A 330 18.52 -5.88 12.24
N GLU A 331 19.79 -6.13 12.51
CA GLU A 331 20.90 -5.42 11.85
C GLU A 331 20.88 -5.61 10.33
N LYS A 332 20.64 -6.83 9.85
CA LYS A 332 20.58 -7.13 8.42
C LYS A 332 19.32 -6.57 7.78
N ALA A 333 18.19 -6.56 8.52
CA ALA A 333 16.95 -5.94 8.11
C ALA A 333 17.10 -4.44 7.90
N MET A 334 17.74 -3.73 8.83
CA MET A 334 18.04 -2.30 8.68
C MET A 334 18.90 -2.03 7.43
N LYS A 335 19.94 -2.84 7.19
CA LYS A 335 20.77 -2.72 5.97
C LYS A 335 19.94 -2.93 4.70
N THR A 336 19.03 -3.92 4.70
CA THR A 336 18.12 -4.18 3.57
C THR A 336 17.21 -2.98 3.31
N SER A 337 16.67 -2.36 4.36
CA SER A 337 15.76 -1.21 4.24
C SER A 337 16.41 0.01 3.56
N MET A 338 17.72 0.16 3.62
CA MET A 338 18.44 1.27 2.96
C MET A 338 18.35 1.24 1.43
N ASN A 339 17.94 0.11 0.83
CA ASN A 339 17.68 0.01 -0.60
C ASN A 339 16.40 0.76 -1.02
N TYR A 340 15.58 1.15 -0.06
CA TYR A 340 14.27 1.82 -0.25
C TYR A 340 14.36 3.34 -0.09
N ASP A 341 15.39 3.97 -0.62
CA ASP A 341 15.52 5.42 -0.59
C ASP A 341 14.73 6.07 -1.75
N TRP A 342 13.93 7.08 -1.44
CA TRP A 342 13.21 7.90 -2.41
C TRP A 342 14.10 8.52 -3.48
N LYS A 343 15.37 8.76 -3.17
CA LYS A 343 16.36 9.24 -4.14
C LYS A 343 16.48 8.31 -5.35
N PHE A 344 16.56 7.00 -5.11
CA PHE A 344 16.64 6.01 -6.18
C PHE A 344 15.33 5.88 -6.96
N VAL A 345 14.19 6.01 -6.27
CA VAL A 345 12.87 6.00 -6.92
C VAL A 345 12.73 7.18 -7.87
N LEU A 346 13.06 8.40 -7.42
CA LEU A 346 13.01 9.61 -8.24
C LEU A 346 13.94 9.52 -9.45
N GLN A 347 15.16 9.03 -9.26
CA GLN A 347 16.12 8.87 -10.34
C GLN A 347 15.58 7.95 -11.44
N ARG A 348 15.02 6.77 -11.07
CA ARG A 348 14.43 5.82 -12.03
C ARG A 348 13.16 6.38 -12.64
N PHE A 349 12.31 7.02 -11.86
CA PHE A 349 11.09 7.66 -12.35
C PHE A 349 11.38 8.72 -13.40
N PHE A 350 12.30 9.66 -13.14
CA PHE A 350 12.65 10.67 -14.12
C PHE A 350 13.34 10.07 -15.34
N SER A 351 14.23 9.09 -15.16
CA SER A 351 14.83 8.38 -16.29
C SER A 351 13.78 7.68 -17.17
N PHE A 352 12.68 7.19 -16.58
CA PHE A 352 11.56 6.62 -17.32
C PHE A 352 10.78 7.70 -18.07
N ILE A 353 10.43 8.81 -17.39
CA ILE A 353 9.71 9.93 -18.03
C ILE A 353 10.50 10.51 -19.21
N ASP A 354 11.82 10.69 -19.07
CA ASP A 354 12.67 11.27 -20.10
C ASP A 354 12.82 10.40 -21.36
N LYS A 355 12.54 9.10 -21.25
CA LYS A 355 12.51 8.18 -22.43
C LYS A 355 11.20 8.24 -23.20
N ILE A 356 10.15 8.84 -22.62
CA ILE A 356 8.85 8.96 -23.27
C ILE A 356 8.93 10.24 -24.11
N GLU A 357 8.67 10.11 -25.41
CA GLU A 357 8.51 11.26 -26.28
C GLU A 357 7.28 12.06 -25.83
N LEU A 358 7.53 13.19 -25.17
CA LEU A 358 6.53 14.10 -24.58
C LEU A 358 6.02 15.11 -25.62
#